data_2e759bc49c4203db1bc123efab96b0ac
#
_entry.id   2e759bc49c4203db1bc123efab96b0ac
#
_cell.length_a   1.000
_cell.length_b   1.000
_cell.length_c   1.000
_cell.angle_alpha   90.00
_cell.angle_beta   90.00
_cell.angle_gamma   90.00
#
_symmetry.space_group_name_H-M   'P 1'
#
loop_
_entity.id
_entity.type
_entity.pdbx_description
1 polymer ?
#
loop_
_entity_poly.entity_id
_entity_poly.type
_entity_poly.pdbx_seq_one_letter_code
_entity_poly.pdbx_strand_id
1 'polypeptide(L)'
;MKNKIFIIGFLIISQISYTQSLEETTNWIENNAGAPNSMFSNTVVYNKQTNRLLLYINYSAPFKFRKVTEIDPTQVSSISLCEKPNKKGLRGIQLNFKKGGSKTKIYLANNDTRVTKVNKVAEKQMYEFPILAEGNLAHAKRIKTAYLNVFQQLGIPVRDGDM
;
A
#
# COMPACT_ATOMS: atom_id res chain seq x y z
N MET A 1 39.53 28.88 -33.01
CA MET A 1 38.17 28.39 -32.96
C MET A 1 38.21 26.87 -32.71
N LYS A 2 38.36 26.46 -31.48
CA LYS A 2 38.24 25.05 -31.03
C LYS A 2 37.95 25.14 -29.56
N ASN A 3 36.80 24.72 -29.08
CA ASN A 3 36.39 24.36 -27.71
C ASN A 3 34.95 24.78 -27.39
N LYS A 4 33.96 24.22 -28.10
CA LYS A 4 32.55 24.36 -27.72
C LYS A 4 31.71 23.08 -27.87
N ILE A 5 32.32 21.89 -27.93
CA ILE A 5 31.57 20.65 -28.17
C ILE A 5 31.54 19.70 -26.95
N PHE A 6 32.07 20.08 -25.78
CA PHE A 6 32.22 19.14 -24.68
C PHE A 6 31.22 19.28 -23.53
N ILE A 7 30.23 20.16 -23.57
CA ILE A 7 29.30 20.41 -22.48
C ILE A 7 27.92 19.72 -22.62
N ILE A 8 27.57 19.23 -23.80
CA ILE A 8 26.25 18.65 -24.04
C ILE A 8 26.18 17.16 -23.62
N GLY A 9 27.29 16.48 -23.47
CA GLY A 9 27.35 15.06 -23.16
C GLY A 9 27.10 14.71 -21.67
N PHE A 10 27.18 15.68 -20.74
CA PHE A 10 27.14 15.37 -19.30
C PHE A 10 25.78 15.58 -18.64
N LEU A 11 24.77 16.09 -19.35
CA LEU A 11 23.45 16.39 -18.80
C LEU A 11 22.42 15.27 -19.03
N ILE A 12 22.76 14.20 -19.72
CA ILE A 12 21.83 13.09 -20.02
C ILE A 12 21.94 11.92 -19.02
N ILE A 13 22.99 11.88 -18.19
CA ILE A 13 23.26 10.73 -17.30
C ILE A 13 22.59 10.88 -15.91
N SER A 14 22.00 12.02 -15.59
CA SER A 14 21.48 12.27 -14.23
C SER A 14 19.98 11.97 -14.03
N GLN A 15 19.32 11.29 -14.94
CA GLN A 15 17.91 10.94 -14.80
C GLN A 15 17.62 9.44 -15.02
N ILE A 16 18.53 8.58 -14.60
CA ILE A 16 18.11 7.23 -14.24
C ILE A 16 17.57 7.35 -12.81
N SER A 17 16.41 7.94 -12.67
CA SER A 17 15.57 7.70 -11.50
C SER A 17 15.35 6.20 -11.49
N TYR A 18 15.95 5.49 -10.53
CA TYR A 18 15.59 4.12 -10.21
C TYR A 18 14.11 4.13 -9.81
N THR A 19 13.22 4.04 -10.80
CA THR A 19 11.82 3.74 -10.53
C THR A 19 11.79 2.28 -10.10
N GLN A 20 11.72 2.05 -8.80
CA GLN A 20 11.47 0.72 -8.28
C GLN A 20 10.29 0.12 -9.04
N SER A 21 10.39 -1.13 -9.46
CA SER A 21 9.29 -1.82 -10.09
C SER A 21 8.14 -2.02 -9.09
N LEU A 22 6.93 -2.23 -9.60
CA LEU A 22 5.78 -2.52 -8.74
C LEU A 22 6.06 -3.73 -7.83
N GLU A 23 6.72 -4.73 -8.36
CA GLU A 23 7.11 -5.93 -7.62
C GLU A 23 8.11 -5.60 -6.50
N GLU A 24 9.15 -4.83 -6.77
CA GLU A 24 10.11 -4.40 -5.75
C GLU A 24 9.44 -3.58 -4.65
N THR A 25 8.52 -2.67 -5.02
CA THR A 25 7.79 -1.85 -4.04
C THR A 25 6.88 -2.72 -3.16
N THR A 26 6.15 -3.65 -3.74
CA THR A 26 5.24 -4.54 -2.99
C THR A 26 6.02 -5.51 -2.10
N ASN A 27 7.15 -6.06 -2.57
CA ASN A 27 8.05 -6.89 -1.77
C ASN A 27 8.66 -6.08 -0.62
N TRP A 28 9.02 -4.82 -0.85
CA TRP A 28 9.51 -3.97 0.22
C TRP A 28 8.43 -3.74 1.30
N ILE A 29 7.17 -3.50 0.90
CA ILE A 29 6.04 -3.37 1.84
C ILE A 29 5.89 -4.65 2.67
N GLU A 30 5.91 -5.81 2.04
CA GLU A 30 5.75 -7.10 2.72
C GLU A 30 6.83 -7.33 3.79
N ASN A 31 8.06 -6.94 3.50
CA ASN A 31 9.19 -7.11 4.41
C ASN A 31 9.28 -6.04 5.51
N ASN A 32 8.59 -4.92 5.37
CA ASN A 32 8.74 -3.78 6.28
C ASN A 32 7.44 -3.36 6.98
N ALA A 33 6.27 -3.72 6.43
CA ALA A 33 4.98 -3.40 7.03
C ALA A 33 4.42 -4.60 7.80
N GLY A 34 4.24 -4.43 9.11
CA GLY A 34 3.74 -5.48 9.97
C GLY A 34 4.06 -5.24 11.43
N ALA A 35 3.93 -6.28 12.24
CA ALA A 35 4.27 -6.25 13.66
C ALA A 35 5.57 -6.99 13.93
N PRO A 36 6.43 -6.44 14.78
CA PRO A 36 7.50 -7.21 15.38
C PRO A 36 6.92 -8.47 16.03
N ASN A 37 7.66 -9.57 15.99
CA ASN A 37 7.23 -10.86 16.55
C ASN A 37 6.03 -11.51 15.85
N SER A 38 5.87 -11.22 14.56
CA SER A 38 4.98 -11.95 13.65
C SER A 38 3.48 -11.96 14.02
N MET A 39 2.97 -10.91 14.68
CA MET A 39 1.52 -10.80 14.90
C MET A 39 0.76 -10.67 13.58
N PHE A 40 1.29 -9.90 12.64
CA PHE A 40 0.77 -9.77 11.29
C PHE A 40 1.83 -9.23 10.31
N SER A 41 1.67 -9.52 9.05
CA SER A 41 2.38 -8.85 7.95
C SER A 41 1.39 -8.31 6.92
N ASN A 42 1.82 -7.35 6.12
CA ASN A 42 1.01 -6.80 5.04
C ASN A 42 1.59 -7.24 3.69
N THR A 43 0.70 -7.64 2.79
CA THR A 43 1.05 -7.91 1.39
C THR A 43 0.11 -7.14 0.50
N VAL A 44 0.63 -6.59 -0.58
CA VAL A 44 -0.14 -5.85 -1.59
C VAL A 44 -0.01 -6.56 -2.92
N VAL A 45 -1.15 -6.86 -3.55
CA VAL A 45 -1.18 -7.51 -4.87
C VAL A 45 -2.10 -6.73 -5.78
N TYR A 46 -1.63 -6.39 -6.97
CA TYR A 46 -2.47 -5.84 -8.02
C TYR A 46 -2.89 -6.94 -8.99
N ASN A 47 -4.20 -7.19 -9.05
CA ASN A 47 -4.76 -8.11 -10.02
C ASN A 47 -5.12 -7.36 -11.31
N LYS A 48 -4.29 -7.52 -12.34
CA LYS A 48 -4.46 -6.87 -13.64
C LYS A 48 -5.76 -7.29 -14.36
N GLN A 49 -6.18 -8.54 -14.21
CA GLN A 49 -7.36 -9.07 -14.92
C GLN A 49 -8.66 -8.43 -14.41
N THR A 50 -8.73 -8.19 -13.11
CA THR A 50 -9.93 -7.62 -12.46
C THR A 50 -9.81 -6.13 -12.19
N ASN A 51 -8.65 -5.52 -12.44
CA ASN A 51 -8.29 -4.16 -12.05
C ASN A 51 -8.58 -3.91 -10.57
N ARG A 52 -8.10 -4.82 -9.70
CA ARG A 52 -8.31 -4.74 -8.26
C ARG A 52 -6.99 -4.74 -7.51
N LEU A 53 -6.94 -3.91 -6.48
CA LEU A 53 -5.86 -3.92 -5.50
C LEU A 53 -6.32 -4.76 -4.30
N LEU A 54 -5.53 -5.77 -3.98
CA LEU A 54 -5.76 -6.68 -2.87
C LEU A 54 -4.78 -6.32 -1.75
N LEU A 55 -5.33 -5.92 -0.61
CA LEU A 55 -4.58 -5.60 0.59
C LEU A 55 -4.74 -6.74 1.58
N TYR A 56 -3.67 -7.45 1.84
CA TYR A 56 -3.66 -8.57 2.75
C TYR A 56 -3.13 -8.14 4.13
N ILE A 57 -3.80 -8.60 5.17
CA ILE A 57 -3.27 -8.65 6.52
C ILE A 57 -3.15 -10.13 6.86
N ASN A 58 -1.93 -10.62 6.87
CA ASN A 58 -1.62 -12.01 7.20
C ASN A 58 -1.41 -12.12 8.70
N TYR A 59 -2.22 -12.88 9.39
CA TYR A 59 -2.09 -13.14 10.82
C TYR A 59 -1.32 -14.44 11.04
N SER A 60 -0.33 -14.40 11.94
CA SER A 60 0.46 -15.54 12.35
C SER A 60 -0.29 -16.46 13.34
N ALA A 61 0.36 -17.56 13.70
CA ALA A 61 -0.17 -18.43 14.75
C ALA A 61 -0.67 -17.64 15.98
N PRO A 62 -1.73 -18.09 16.64
CA PRO A 62 -2.46 -19.33 16.38
C PRO A 62 -3.51 -19.23 15.26
N PHE A 63 -3.77 -18.06 14.73
CA PHE A 63 -4.95 -17.81 13.90
C PHE A 63 -4.79 -18.18 12.43
N LYS A 64 -3.58 -18.23 11.89
CA LYS A 64 -3.27 -18.66 10.49
C LYS A 64 -4.31 -18.29 9.43
N PHE A 65 -4.82 -17.05 9.46
CA PHE A 65 -5.76 -16.57 8.46
C PHE A 65 -5.29 -15.26 7.83
N ARG A 66 -5.84 -14.95 6.67
CA ARG A 66 -5.62 -13.69 5.96
C ARG A 66 -6.91 -12.89 5.95
N LYS A 67 -6.83 -11.64 6.32
CA LYS A 67 -7.88 -10.67 6.01
C LYS A 67 -7.52 -10.03 4.67
N VAL A 68 -8.39 -10.17 3.69
CA VAL A 68 -8.20 -9.58 2.37
C VAL A 68 -9.19 -8.44 2.21
N THR A 69 -8.67 -7.30 1.77
CA THR A 69 -9.49 -6.15 1.38
C THR A 69 -9.25 -5.89 -0.10
N GLU A 70 -10.29 -6.10 -0.88
CA GLU A 70 -10.30 -5.88 -2.32
C GLU A 70 -10.92 -4.53 -2.62
N ILE A 71 -10.18 -3.66 -3.29
CA ILE A 71 -10.61 -2.30 -3.63
C ILE A 71 -10.41 -2.02 -5.12
N ASP A 72 -11.19 -1.08 -5.63
CA ASP A 72 -10.93 -0.44 -6.92
C ASP A 72 -9.89 0.66 -6.72
N PRO A 73 -8.66 0.51 -7.22
CA PRO A 73 -7.61 1.48 -6.99
C PRO A 73 -7.91 2.85 -7.62
N THR A 74 -8.73 2.90 -8.68
CA THR A 74 -9.10 4.16 -9.36
C THR A 74 -10.01 5.04 -8.50
N GLN A 75 -10.65 4.47 -7.48
CA GLN A 75 -11.52 5.19 -6.56
C GLN A 75 -10.77 5.81 -5.37
N VAL A 76 -9.49 5.49 -5.18
CA VAL A 76 -8.69 6.10 -4.13
C VAL A 76 -8.33 7.54 -4.53
N SER A 77 -8.57 8.49 -3.63
CA SER A 77 -8.27 9.92 -3.82
C SER A 77 -7.03 10.38 -3.08
N SER A 78 -6.82 9.85 -1.87
CA SER A 78 -5.65 10.16 -1.06
C SER A 78 -5.32 9.05 -0.07
N ILE A 79 -4.09 9.05 0.41
CA ILE A 79 -3.59 8.17 1.48
C ILE A 79 -3.06 9.05 2.60
N SER A 80 -3.57 8.84 3.81
CA SER A 80 -3.12 9.52 5.02
C SER A 80 -2.52 8.51 6.00
N LEU A 81 -1.61 8.99 6.85
CA LEU A 81 -1.10 8.21 7.97
C LEU A 81 -1.95 8.51 9.20
N CYS A 82 -2.43 7.49 9.90
CA CYS A 82 -3.06 7.67 11.19
C CYS A 82 -2.00 8.13 12.21
N GLU A 83 -2.08 9.39 12.64
CA GLU A 83 -1.09 9.98 13.55
C GLU A 83 -0.98 9.25 14.88
N LYS A 84 -2.12 8.80 15.40
CA LYS A 84 -2.18 8.07 16.67
C LYS A 84 -2.41 6.59 16.42
N PRO A 85 -1.74 5.72 17.17
CA PRO A 85 -2.05 4.31 17.17
C PRO A 85 -3.52 4.09 17.61
N ASN A 86 -4.14 3.06 17.09
CA ASN A 86 -5.46 2.65 17.51
C ASN A 86 -5.41 2.06 18.94
N LYS A 87 -6.58 1.66 19.52
CA LYS A 87 -6.68 1.08 20.86
C LYS A 87 -5.83 -0.19 21.09
N LYS A 88 -5.35 -0.81 20.01
CA LYS A 88 -4.47 -2.00 20.05
C LYS A 88 -3.00 -1.65 19.86
N GLY A 89 -2.63 -0.38 19.89
CA GLY A 89 -1.26 0.07 19.64
C GLY A 89 -0.84 -0.01 18.15
N LEU A 90 -1.77 -0.26 17.24
CA LEU A 90 -1.47 -0.40 15.82
C LEU A 90 -1.57 0.96 15.13
N ARG A 91 -0.52 1.34 14.42
CA ARG A 91 -0.55 2.50 13.52
C ARG A 91 -1.03 2.05 12.14
N GLY A 92 -1.93 2.81 11.56
CA GLY A 92 -2.55 2.47 10.29
C GLY A 92 -2.28 3.51 9.21
N ILE A 93 -2.60 3.15 7.98
CA ILE A 93 -2.87 4.09 6.91
C ILE A 93 -4.37 4.11 6.60
N GLN A 94 -4.84 5.25 6.14
CA GLN A 94 -6.22 5.49 5.76
C GLN A 94 -6.25 5.76 4.26
N LEU A 95 -7.00 4.95 3.53
CA LEU A 95 -7.35 5.20 2.14
C LEU A 95 -8.65 5.99 2.10
N ASN A 96 -8.60 7.19 1.54
CA ASN A 96 -9.78 7.99 1.30
C ASN A 96 -10.25 7.78 -0.13
N PHE A 97 -11.55 7.60 -0.32
CA PHE A 97 -12.12 7.37 -1.63
C PHE A 97 -12.74 8.65 -2.20
N LYS A 98 -12.87 8.70 -3.52
CA LYS A 98 -13.59 9.76 -4.23
C LYS A 98 -15.06 9.83 -3.79
N LYS A 99 -15.72 10.93 -4.09
CA LYS A 99 -17.17 11.10 -3.81
C LYS A 99 -17.96 9.92 -4.40
N GLY A 100 -18.82 9.32 -3.58
CA GLY A 100 -19.52 8.10 -3.92
C GLY A 100 -18.91 6.85 -3.28
N GLY A 101 -17.72 6.97 -2.72
CA GLY A 101 -17.04 5.87 -2.03
C GLY A 101 -16.53 4.77 -2.98
N SER A 102 -16.10 3.69 -2.39
CA SER A 102 -15.69 2.48 -3.12
C SER A 102 -16.40 1.25 -2.57
N LYS A 103 -16.81 0.37 -3.48
CA LYS A 103 -17.26 -0.97 -3.10
C LYS A 103 -16.04 -1.77 -2.66
N THR A 104 -15.95 -1.98 -1.35
CA THR A 104 -14.84 -2.69 -0.72
C THR A 104 -15.32 -4.07 -0.31
N LYS A 105 -14.71 -5.09 -0.85
CA LYS A 105 -14.97 -6.48 -0.47
C LYS A 105 -13.94 -6.92 0.57
N ILE A 106 -14.41 -7.35 1.73
CA ILE A 106 -13.55 -7.81 2.82
C ILE A 106 -13.91 -9.25 3.12
N TYR A 107 -12.92 -10.13 3.12
CA TYR A 107 -13.12 -11.54 3.41
C TYR A 107 -11.94 -12.15 4.16
N LEU A 108 -12.18 -13.30 4.77
CA LEU A 108 -11.14 -14.13 5.36
C LEU A 108 -10.80 -15.26 4.39
N ALA A 109 -9.53 -15.48 4.20
CA ALA A 109 -9.02 -16.58 3.39
C ALA A 109 -8.08 -17.44 4.24
N ASN A 110 -8.17 -18.76 4.09
CA ASN A 110 -7.18 -19.68 4.63
C ASN A 110 -5.91 -19.66 3.76
N ASN A 111 -4.81 -20.22 4.27
CA ASN A 111 -3.53 -20.28 3.55
C ASN A 111 -3.62 -20.95 2.17
N ASP A 112 -4.65 -21.75 1.92
CA ASP A 112 -4.90 -22.46 0.65
C ASP A 112 -5.70 -21.66 -0.38
N THR A 113 -5.74 -20.34 -0.28
CA THR A 113 -6.46 -19.46 -1.22
C THR A 113 -7.99 -19.59 -1.24
N ARG A 114 -8.57 -20.48 -0.46
CA ARG A 114 -10.03 -20.62 -0.39
C ARG A 114 -10.64 -19.52 0.45
N VAL A 115 -11.55 -18.78 -0.14
CA VAL A 115 -12.40 -17.81 0.56
C VAL A 115 -13.36 -18.57 1.46
N THR A 116 -13.13 -18.55 2.76
CA THR A 116 -13.98 -19.26 3.73
C THR A 116 -15.26 -18.51 4.05
N LYS A 117 -15.25 -17.18 3.92
CA LYS A 117 -16.44 -16.34 4.14
C LYS A 117 -16.26 -14.96 3.51
N VAL A 118 -17.20 -14.56 2.66
CA VAL A 118 -17.33 -13.18 2.24
C VAL A 118 -18.07 -12.43 3.35
N ASN A 119 -17.34 -11.62 4.10
CA ASN A 119 -17.91 -11.00 5.29
C ASN A 119 -18.60 -9.68 5.01
N LYS A 120 -18.21 -8.93 3.97
CA LYS A 120 -18.81 -7.63 3.71
C LYS A 120 -18.44 -7.10 2.33
N VAL A 121 -19.46 -6.75 1.55
CA VAL A 121 -19.35 -5.74 0.51
C VAL A 121 -19.95 -4.46 1.11
N ALA A 122 -19.17 -3.41 1.21
CA ALA A 122 -19.64 -2.14 1.76
C ALA A 122 -19.14 -0.99 0.89
N GLU A 123 -20.02 -0.04 0.62
CA GLU A 123 -19.60 1.26 0.11
C GLU A 123 -19.02 2.05 1.28
N LYS A 124 -17.79 2.50 1.12
CA LYS A 124 -17.06 3.24 2.15
C LYS A 124 -16.49 4.53 1.57
N GLN A 125 -16.48 5.57 2.39
CA GLN A 125 -15.77 6.81 2.08
C GLN A 125 -14.29 6.70 2.42
N MET A 126 -13.94 5.85 3.37
CA MET A 126 -12.56 5.57 3.76
C MET A 126 -12.38 4.13 4.23
N TYR A 127 -11.16 3.66 4.15
CA TYR A 127 -10.73 2.37 4.71
C TYR A 127 -9.41 2.55 5.44
N GLU A 128 -9.37 2.15 6.69
CA GLU A 128 -8.17 2.13 7.52
C GLU A 128 -7.67 0.69 7.67
N PHE A 129 -6.35 0.50 7.55
CA PHE A 129 -5.72 -0.78 7.82
C PHE A 129 -4.37 -0.61 8.52
N PRO A 130 -4.01 -1.53 9.43
CA PRO A 130 -2.78 -1.46 10.18
C PRO A 130 -1.56 -1.72 9.29
N ILE A 131 -0.50 -0.97 9.50
CA ILE A 131 0.78 -1.15 8.80
C ILE A 131 1.95 -1.42 9.74
N LEU A 132 1.81 -1.09 11.03
CA LEU A 132 2.86 -1.23 12.02
C LEU A 132 2.26 -1.38 13.42
N ALA A 133 2.72 -2.36 14.21
CA ALA A 133 2.17 -2.62 15.55
C ALA A 133 2.68 -1.61 16.59
N GLU A 134 3.97 -1.28 16.58
CA GLU A 134 4.56 -0.26 17.44
C GLU A 134 5.45 0.58 16.56
N GLY A 135 5.45 1.91 16.76
CA GLY A 135 6.21 2.40 15.78
C GLY A 135 6.79 3.79 15.75
N ASN A 136 8.00 3.77 15.34
CA ASN A 136 8.71 4.92 14.83
C ASN A 136 7.88 5.56 13.70
N LEU A 137 7.42 6.80 13.94
CA LEU A 137 6.63 7.57 12.99
C LEU A 137 7.35 7.74 11.63
N ALA A 138 8.67 7.88 11.65
CA ALA A 138 9.46 7.99 10.44
C ALA A 138 9.39 6.72 9.59
N HIS A 139 9.41 5.54 10.22
CA HIS A 139 9.24 4.28 9.52
C HIS A 139 7.82 4.13 8.94
N ALA A 140 6.80 4.48 9.71
CA ALA A 140 5.41 4.48 9.23
C ALA A 140 5.20 5.42 8.02
N LYS A 141 5.83 6.59 8.03
CA LYS A 141 5.85 7.51 6.87
C LYS A 141 6.48 6.87 5.64
N ARG A 142 7.60 6.15 5.80
CA ARG A 142 8.24 5.42 4.69
C ARG A 142 7.31 4.35 4.11
N ILE A 143 6.61 3.60 4.96
CA ILE A 143 5.62 2.60 4.50
C ILE A 143 4.48 3.31 3.75
N LYS A 144 3.94 4.42 4.26
CA LYS A 144 2.93 5.21 3.54
C LYS A 144 3.43 5.64 2.15
N THR A 145 4.67 6.14 2.07
CA THR A 145 5.30 6.53 0.79
C THR A 145 5.38 5.34 -0.17
N ALA A 146 5.72 4.15 0.30
CA ALA A 146 5.73 2.95 -0.54
C ALA A 146 4.33 2.62 -1.08
N TYR A 147 3.27 2.78 -0.29
CA TYR A 147 1.90 2.64 -0.80
C TYR A 147 1.54 3.70 -1.84
N LEU A 148 1.95 4.96 -1.67
CA LEU A 148 1.78 6.00 -2.70
C LEU A 148 2.48 5.61 -4.00
N ASN A 149 3.70 5.06 -3.90
CA ASN A 149 4.45 4.58 -5.07
C ASN A 149 3.74 3.44 -5.80
N VAL A 150 3.04 2.55 -5.11
CA VAL A 150 2.20 1.53 -5.77
C VAL A 150 1.19 2.17 -6.70
N PHE A 151 0.46 3.20 -6.24
CA PHE A 151 -0.53 3.89 -7.07
C PHE A 151 0.12 4.66 -8.23
N GLN A 152 1.25 5.31 -7.97
CA GLN A 152 2.01 6.02 -9.01
C GLN A 152 2.45 5.06 -10.14
N GLN A 153 2.94 3.88 -9.79
CA GLN A 153 3.36 2.86 -10.77
C GLN A 153 2.19 2.24 -11.53
N LEU A 154 0.99 2.25 -10.94
CA LEU A 154 -0.25 1.88 -11.62
C LEU A 154 -0.79 3.02 -12.52
N GLY A 155 -0.15 4.18 -12.55
CA GLY A 155 -0.62 5.37 -13.29
C GLY A 155 -1.87 6.01 -12.67
N ILE A 156 -2.13 5.77 -11.38
CA ILE A 156 -3.31 6.27 -10.68
C ILE A 156 -2.90 7.46 -9.80
N PRO A 157 -3.41 8.67 -10.07
CA PRO A 157 -3.09 9.85 -9.29
C PRO A 157 -3.76 9.78 -7.91
N VAL A 158 -2.97 9.53 -6.89
CA VAL A 158 -3.39 9.52 -5.48
C VAL A 158 -2.57 10.55 -4.72
N ARG A 159 -3.25 11.42 -3.96
CA ARG A 159 -2.60 12.49 -3.20
C ARG A 159 -2.07 11.97 -1.87
N ASP A 160 -1.00 12.59 -1.39
CA ASP A 160 -0.63 12.50 0.02
C ASP A 160 -1.64 13.32 0.83
N GLY A 161 -2.37 12.66 1.72
CA GLY A 161 -3.43 13.27 2.52
C GLY A 161 -2.95 13.94 3.80
N ASP A 162 -1.65 13.89 4.09
CA ASP A 162 -1.04 14.54 5.26
C ASP A 162 -0.47 15.92 4.92
N MET A 163 -0.59 16.36 3.66
CA MET A 163 -0.17 17.67 3.17
C MET A 163 -1.34 18.65 3.09
#